data_1c8aa7421a352bb3302739d074df2421
#
_entry.id   1c8aa7421a352bb3302739d074df2421
#
_cell.length_a   1.000
_cell.length_b   1.000
_cell.length_c   1.000
_cell.angle_alpha   90.00
_cell.angle_beta   90.00
_cell.angle_gamma   90.00
#
_symmetry.space_group_name_H-M   'P 1'
#
loop_
_entity.id
_entity.type
_entity.pdbx_description
1 polymer ?
#
loop_
_entity_poly.entity_id
_entity_poly.type
_entity_poly.pdbx_seq_one_letter_code
_entity_poly.pdbx_strand_id
1 'polypeptide(L)'
;METIKNYLESMFRGLPLTEKVMKAKSELLQMMEDKYTELIRSGKTENEAVGDVIQNFGNLEDLADDLGIKDILHATKYSEVQRRKISFEEITEYLGRVKKAAAFRCIGIMLCVICVIFPILTDALRINEIIGVALMFVSIGIGVVLMVISNTFTEQWRYIKKVPCSIDAVTIDYLKNKNREFMPSYAVMHAVGILLCILCFMPAVVFDEIGGHFWDEMSGAMLFIFVGFGVFLIVFSNTLKRVYSRLLKINEITEFEETREDKINGIKDPKVRAVMACYWPIVTCIYLCVSFLTFAWHISWLIWPIAAAVFTCVIAFSKAKEEEKASKKSDKKIYDEE
;
A
#
# COMPACT_ATOMS: atom_id res chain seq x y z
N MET A 1 27.90 26.90 13.78
CA MET A 1 26.72 26.33 14.50
C MET A 1 25.76 25.55 13.57
N GLU A 2 25.38 26.03 12.41
CA GLU A 2 24.51 25.32 11.47
C GLU A 2 25.11 23.99 10.98
N THR A 3 26.42 23.96 10.76
CA THR A 3 27.17 22.75 10.38
C THR A 3 27.07 21.65 11.44
N ILE A 4 27.14 22.00 12.73
CA ILE A 4 26.99 21.05 13.84
C ILE A 4 25.58 20.47 13.88
N LYS A 5 24.54 21.31 13.67
CA LYS A 5 23.14 20.86 13.62
C LYS A 5 22.90 19.91 12.46
N ASN A 6 23.40 20.25 11.27
CA ASN A 6 23.28 19.40 10.09
C ASN A 6 24.02 18.06 10.27
N TYR A 7 25.18 18.08 10.94
CA TYR A 7 25.91 16.87 11.27
C TYR A 7 25.14 15.99 12.24
N LEU A 8 24.59 16.57 13.33
CA LEU A 8 23.74 15.86 14.28
C LEU A 8 22.49 15.26 13.60
N GLU A 9 21.85 16.01 12.70
CA GLU A 9 20.73 15.48 11.89
C GLU A 9 21.13 14.24 11.10
N SER A 10 22.34 14.24 10.50
CA SER A 10 22.86 13.11 9.75
C SER A 10 23.14 11.88 10.61
N MET A 11 23.62 12.08 11.84
CA MET A 11 23.92 11.00 12.80
C MET A 11 22.65 10.26 13.26
N PHE A 12 21.54 10.97 13.44
CA PHE A 12 20.27 10.40 13.91
C PHE A 12 19.33 9.97 12.77
N ARG A 13 19.75 10.11 11.52
CA ARG A 13 18.92 9.89 10.30
C ARG A 13 18.57 8.42 10.14
N GLY A 14 18.66 7.53 10.79
CA GLY A 14 18.21 6.13 10.62
C GLY A 14 17.52 5.61 11.86
N LEU A 15 17.49 6.42 12.93
CA LEU A 15 16.90 6.00 14.18
C LEU A 15 15.39 6.28 14.22
N PRO A 16 14.58 5.43 14.87
CA PRO A 16 13.15 5.66 15.03
C PRO A 16 12.90 6.91 15.89
N LEU A 17 11.89 7.70 15.53
CA LEU A 17 11.50 8.93 16.24
C LEU A 17 10.78 8.59 17.56
N THR A 18 11.46 7.92 18.49
CA THR A 18 10.96 7.65 19.82
C THR A 18 11.30 8.79 20.78
N GLU A 19 10.54 8.93 21.86
CA GLU A 19 10.79 9.94 22.87
C GLU A 19 12.22 9.87 23.44
N LYS A 20 12.74 8.65 23.65
CA LYS A 20 14.12 8.41 24.07
C LYS A 20 15.15 8.92 23.06
N VAL A 21 14.95 8.66 21.77
CA VAL A 21 15.87 9.11 20.72
C VAL A 21 15.81 10.62 20.54
N MET A 22 14.63 11.23 20.66
CA MET A 22 14.49 12.69 20.60
C MET A 22 15.17 13.37 21.79
N LYS A 23 15.05 12.79 22.98
CA LYS A 23 15.72 13.26 24.19
C LYS A 23 17.24 13.16 24.05
N ALA A 24 17.76 12.00 23.63
CA ALA A 24 19.18 11.79 23.38
C ALA A 24 19.74 12.78 22.34
N LYS A 25 19.00 13.03 21.26
CA LYS A 25 19.37 14.02 20.23
C LYS A 25 19.47 15.44 20.82
N SER A 26 18.53 15.84 21.68
CA SER A 26 18.56 17.17 22.31
C SER A 26 19.69 17.30 23.33
N GLU A 27 19.98 16.26 24.10
CA GLU A 27 21.10 16.22 25.05
C GLU A 27 22.44 16.30 24.34
N LEU A 28 22.62 15.54 23.25
CA LEU A 28 23.84 15.58 22.46
C LEU A 28 24.05 16.94 21.78
N LEU A 29 22.97 17.56 21.27
CA LEU A 29 23.03 18.91 20.72
C LEU A 29 23.55 19.90 21.76
N GLN A 30 23.01 19.86 22.98
CA GLN A 30 23.42 20.73 24.06
C GLN A 30 24.92 20.53 24.41
N MET A 31 25.35 19.28 24.54
CA MET A 31 26.80 19.00 24.80
C MET A 31 27.71 19.52 23.67
N MET A 32 27.30 19.40 22.42
CA MET A 32 28.05 19.92 21.27
C MET A 32 28.07 21.44 21.24
N GLU A 33 26.96 22.12 21.60
CA GLU A 33 26.85 23.58 21.69
C GLU A 33 27.71 24.13 22.86
N ASP A 34 27.71 23.47 24.01
CA ASP A 34 28.52 23.83 25.16
C ASP A 34 30.04 23.70 24.83
N LYS A 35 30.42 22.59 24.21
CA LYS A 35 31.80 22.36 23.77
C LYS A 35 32.26 23.35 22.72
N TYR A 36 31.43 23.66 21.75
CA TYR A 36 31.71 24.69 20.76
C TYR A 36 31.96 26.06 21.43
N THR A 37 31.10 26.43 22.37
CA THR A 37 31.23 27.71 23.09
C THR A 37 32.53 27.78 23.94
N GLU A 38 32.91 26.67 24.57
CA GLU A 38 34.17 26.54 25.31
C GLU A 38 35.40 26.76 24.38
N LEU A 39 35.40 26.11 23.20
CA LEU A 39 36.48 26.21 22.23
C LEU A 39 36.60 27.62 21.65
N ILE A 40 35.53 28.30 21.38
CA ILE A 40 35.54 29.70 20.94
C ILE A 40 36.10 30.62 22.05
N ARG A 41 35.68 30.41 23.30
CA ARG A 41 36.21 31.17 24.45
C ARG A 41 37.69 30.94 24.69
N SER A 42 38.24 29.77 24.33
CA SER A 42 39.63 29.43 24.42
C SER A 42 40.50 30.03 23.27
N GLY A 43 39.85 30.77 22.35
CA GLY A 43 40.52 31.49 21.27
C GLY A 43 40.68 30.73 19.95
N LYS A 44 40.00 29.58 19.77
CA LYS A 44 39.98 28.86 18.51
C LYS A 44 39.11 29.54 17.46
N THR A 45 39.46 29.40 16.20
CA THR A 45 38.64 29.88 15.10
C THR A 45 37.36 29.06 14.97
N GLU A 46 36.33 29.62 14.36
CA GLU A 46 35.03 28.95 14.18
C GLU A 46 35.18 27.60 13.46
N ASN A 47 36.02 27.52 12.42
CA ASN A 47 36.23 26.29 11.67
C ASN A 47 36.99 25.22 12.47
N GLU A 48 37.96 25.61 13.27
CA GLU A 48 38.67 24.70 14.17
C GLU A 48 37.74 24.19 15.27
N ALA A 49 36.94 25.07 15.87
CA ALA A 49 36.00 24.68 16.90
C ALA A 49 34.94 23.69 16.38
N VAL A 50 34.38 23.91 15.17
CA VAL A 50 33.47 22.99 14.53
C VAL A 50 34.13 21.64 14.24
N GLY A 51 35.37 21.65 13.71
CA GLY A 51 36.14 20.42 13.44
C GLY A 51 36.39 19.59 14.70
N ASP A 52 36.82 20.23 15.80
CA ASP A 52 37.07 19.58 17.08
C ASP A 52 35.78 19.00 17.70
N VAL A 53 34.66 19.73 17.62
CA VAL A 53 33.37 19.22 18.11
C VAL A 53 32.96 17.98 17.32
N ILE A 54 33.05 18.02 16.00
CA ILE A 54 32.71 16.88 15.16
C ILE A 54 33.62 15.68 15.43
N GLN A 55 34.92 15.93 15.67
CA GLN A 55 35.87 14.88 16.02
C GLN A 55 35.56 14.23 17.38
N ASN A 56 35.23 15.04 18.39
CA ASN A 56 34.94 14.54 19.74
C ASN A 56 33.60 13.80 19.87
N PHE A 57 32.60 14.22 19.13
CA PHE A 57 31.23 13.64 19.17
C PHE A 57 30.89 12.82 17.92
N GLY A 58 31.85 12.52 17.07
CA GLY A 58 31.66 11.96 15.74
C GLY A 58 31.15 10.53 15.69
N ASN A 59 31.24 9.76 16.78
CA ASN A 59 30.77 8.37 16.80
C ASN A 59 29.60 8.19 17.78
N LEU A 60 28.40 8.06 17.23
CA LEU A 60 27.18 7.83 18.01
C LEU A 60 27.21 6.49 18.79
N GLU A 61 27.99 5.49 18.31
CA GLU A 61 28.09 4.19 18.98
C GLU A 61 28.79 4.32 20.34
N ASP A 62 29.84 5.14 20.41
CA ASP A 62 30.59 5.36 21.65
C ASP A 62 29.78 6.15 22.70
N LEU A 63 28.87 6.99 22.23
CA LEU A 63 28.02 7.82 23.07
C LEU A 63 26.65 7.16 23.39
N ALA A 64 26.31 6.07 22.71
CA ALA A 64 25.00 5.44 22.79
C ALA A 64 24.68 4.89 24.19
N ASP A 65 25.68 4.48 24.95
CA ASP A 65 25.55 3.97 26.31
C ASP A 65 25.19 5.12 27.27
N ASP A 66 25.93 6.22 27.19
CA ASP A 66 25.71 7.42 28.01
C ASP A 66 24.35 8.09 27.69
N LEU A 67 23.92 8.05 26.43
CA LEU A 67 22.64 8.59 25.97
C LEU A 67 21.46 7.62 26.19
N GLY A 68 21.71 6.42 26.70
CA GLY A 68 20.68 5.41 26.96
C GLY A 68 19.95 4.89 25.72
N ILE A 69 20.56 5.00 24.52
CA ILE A 69 19.98 4.58 23.22
C ILE A 69 20.69 3.38 22.60
N LYS A 70 21.60 2.73 23.34
CA LYS A 70 22.41 1.60 22.86
C LYS A 70 21.55 0.45 22.31
N ASP A 71 20.49 0.08 23.04
CA ASP A 71 19.58 -1.00 22.63
C ASP A 71 18.84 -0.64 21.32
N ILE A 72 18.46 0.63 21.18
CA ILE A 72 17.77 1.14 19.98
C ILE A 72 18.75 1.17 18.80
N LEU A 73 19.98 1.62 19.02
CA LEU A 73 21.03 1.65 18.00
C LEU A 73 21.38 0.24 17.51
N HIS A 74 21.59 -0.70 18.45
CA HIS A 74 21.84 -2.10 18.12
C HIS A 74 20.65 -2.75 17.41
N ALA A 75 19.43 -2.54 17.87
CA ALA A 75 18.22 -3.06 17.23
C ALA A 75 18.07 -2.50 15.80
N THR A 76 18.33 -1.22 15.59
CA THR A 76 18.28 -0.58 14.26
C THR A 76 19.36 -1.15 13.34
N LYS A 77 20.59 -1.25 13.83
CA LYS A 77 21.73 -1.80 13.07
C LYS A 77 21.51 -3.28 12.74
N TYR A 78 20.99 -4.08 13.70
CA TYR A 78 20.64 -5.48 13.48
C TYR A 78 19.50 -5.63 12.46
N SER A 79 18.50 -4.75 12.48
CA SER A 79 17.43 -4.73 11.49
C SER A 79 17.93 -4.30 10.09
N GLU A 80 18.90 -3.41 9.99
CA GLU A 80 19.52 -3.05 8.71
C GLU A 80 20.35 -4.20 8.12
N VAL A 81 21.07 -4.94 8.94
CA VAL A 81 21.85 -6.13 8.52
C VAL A 81 20.93 -7.23 8.00
N GLN A 82 19.71 -7.35 8.51
CA GLN A 82 18.73 -8.34 8.05
C GLN A 82 17.91 -7.91 6.81
N ARG A 83 18.02 -6.64 6.37
CA ARG A 83 17.30 -6.17 5.19
C ARG A 83 17.94 -6.70 3.91
N ARG A 84 17.13 -7.29 3.03
CA ARG A 84 17.59 -7.71 1.70
C ARG A 84 17.91 -6.46 0.87
N LYS A 85 19.16 -6.32 0.45
CA LYS A 85 19.53 -5.26 -0.51
C LYS A 85 18.99 -5.60 -1.88
N ILE A 86 18.32 -4.63 -2.51
CA ILE A 86 17.78 -4.74 -3.86
C ILE A 86 18.66 -3.91 -4.79
N SER A 87 19.14 -4.51 -5.86
CA SER A 87 19.99 -3.83 -6.84
C SER A 87 19.17 -2.87 -7.73
N PHE A 88 19.86 -1.93 -8.37
CA PHE A 88 19.29 -1.01 -9.35
C PHE A 88 18.61 -1.76 -10.52
N GLU A 89 19.27 -2.83 -11.02
CA GLU A 89 18.75 -3.65 -12.12
C GLU A 89 17.47 -4.37 -11.72
N GLU A 90 17.42 -4.96 -10.51
CA GLU A 90 16.22 -5.58 -9.96
C GLU A 90 15.05 -4.60 -9.88
N ILE A 91 15.28 -3.37 -9.42
CA ILE A 91 14.24 -2.33 -9.33
C ILE A 91 13.72 -1.93 -10.72
N THR A 92 14.62 -1.80 -11.70
CA THR A 92 14.24 -1.41 -13.06
C THR A 92 13.42 -2.50 -13.74
N GLU A 93 13.84 -3.75 -13.58
CA GLU A 93 13.07 -4.90 -14.06
C GLU A 93 11.71 -5.00 -13.39
N TYR A 94 11.67 -4.88 -12.07
CA TYR A 94 10.42 -4.87 -11.30
C TYR A 94 9.44 -3.81 -11.79
N LEU A 95 9.88 -2.56 -12.00
CA LEU A 95 9.04 -1.49 -12.53
C LEU A 95 8.48 -1.82 -13.92
N GLY A 96 9.31 -2.42 -14.79
CA GLY A 96 8.88 -2.88 -16.12
C GLY A 96 7.81 -3.96 -16.04
N ARG A 97 8.01 -4.95 -15.17
CA ARG A 97 7.07 -6.07 -14.95
C ARG A 97 5.76 -5.60 -14.34
N VAL A 98 5.84 -4.71 -13.34
CA VAL A 98 4.63 -4.15 -12.69
C VAL A 98 3.80 -3.33 -13.66
N LYS A 99 4.41 -2.54 -14.57
CA LYS A 99 3.68 -1.80 -15.60
C LYS A 99 2.89 -2.75 -16.50
N LYS A 100 3.51 -3.85 -16.97
CA LYS A 100 2.84 -4.88 -17.76
C LYS A 100 1.72 -5.55 -16.97
N ALA A 101 2.00 -6.00 -15.75
CA ALA A 101 0.99 -6.59 -14.88
C ALA A 101 -0.22 -5.64 -14.64
N ALA A 102 0.05 -4.37 -14.37
CA ALA A 102 -0.99 -3.36 -14.19
C ALA A 102 -1.85 -3.22 -15.46
N ALA A 103 -1.23 -3.16 -16.65
CA ALA A 103 -1.94 -3.08 -17.92
C ALA A 103 -2.85 -4.29 -18.15
N PHE A 104 -2.33 -5.52 -18.00
CA PHE A 104 -3.13 -6.75 -18.16
C PHE A 104 -4.30 -6.81 -17.17
N ARG A 105 -4.06 -6.43 -15.91
CA ARG A 105 -5.11 -6.39 -14.88
C ARG A 105 -6.18 -5.36 -15.22
N CYS A 106 -5.79 -4.16 -15.64
CA CYS A 106 -6.74 -3.09 -15.99
C CYS A 106 -7.53 -3.42 -17.24
N ILE A 107 -6.91 -4.05 -18.25
CA ILE A 107 -7.62 -4.56 -19.44
C ILE A 107 -8.64 -5.63 -19.04
N GLY A 108 -8.26 -6.55 -18.15
CA GLY A 108 -9.18 -7.56 -17.63
C GLY A 108 -10.39 -6.96 -16.91
N ILE A 109 -10.17 -5.94 -16.05
CA ILE A 109 -11.26 -5.20 -15.39
C ILE A 109 -12.13 -4.49 -16.42
N MET A 110 -11.54 -3.82 -17.41
CA MET A 110 -12.25 -3.11 -18.47
C MET A 110 -13.15 -4.07 -19.27
N LEU A 111 -12.63 -5.25 -19.65
CA LEU A 111 -13.42 -6.28 -20.36
C LEU A 111 -14.61 -6.77 -19.53
N CYS A 112 -14.45 -6.94 -18.22
CA CYS A 112 -15.54 -7.31 -17.33
C CYS A 112 -16.61 -6.21 -17.21
N VAL A 113 -16.24 -4.93 -17.32
CA VAL A 113 -17.20 -3.81 -17.32
C VAL A 113 -17.91 -3.69 -18.67
N ILE A 114 -17.15 -3.80 -19.77
CA ILE A 114 -17.65 -3.61 -21.13
C ILE A 114 -18.48 -4.82 -21.61
N CYS A 115 -18.37 -5.98 -20.98
CA CYS A 115 -19.04 -7.21 -21.41
C CYS A 115 -20.58 -7.08 -21.58
N VAL A 116 -21.20 -6.15 -20.84
CA VAL A 116 -22.64 -5.87 -20.92
C VAL A 116 -23.06 -5.31 -22.29
N ILE A 117 -22.13 -4.79 -23.06
CA ILE A 117 -22.39 -4.27 -24.42
C ILE A 117 -22.88 -5.36 -25.38
N PHE A 118 -22.42 -6.61 -25.22
CA PHE A 118 -22.76 -7.68 -26.14
C PHE A 118 -24.26 -8.00 -26.20
N PRO A 119 -24.97 -8.20 -25.06
CA PRO A 119 -26.44 -8.36 -25.10
C PRO A 119 -27.16 -7.12 -25.66
N ILE A 120 -26.74 -5.91 -25.27
CA ILE A 120 -27.34 -4.66 -25.77
C ILE A 120 -27.19 -4.56 -27.28
N LEU A 121 -26.00 -4.86 -27.81
CA LEU A 121 -25.70 -4.80 -29.23
C LEU A 121 -26.52 -5.85 -30.03
N THR A 122 -26.68 -7.07 -29.50
CA THR A 122 -27.51 -8.08 -30.16
C THR A 122 -28.98 -7.71 -30.18
N ASP A 123 -29.51 -7.04 -29.18
CA ASP A 123 -30.87 -6.51 -29.13
C ASP A 123 -31.03 -5.35 -30.12
N ALA A 124 -30.13 -4.37 -30.12
CA ALA A 124 -30.13 -3.25 -31.07
C ALA A 124 -30.11 -3.71 -32.54
N LEU A 125 -29.36 -4.77 -32.83
CA LEU A 125 -29.25 -5.37 -34.17
C LEU A 125 -30.36 -6.40 -34.48
N ARG A 126 -31.26 -6.68 -33.53
CA ARG A 126 -32.30 -7.72 -33.61
C ARG A 126 -31.76 -9.10 -33.94
N ILE A 127 -30.58 -9.42 -33.40
CA ILE A 127 -29.94 -10.74 -33.50
C ILE A 127 -30.39 -11.59 -32.30
N ASN A 128 -30.22 -12.91 -32.39
CA ASN A 128 -30.57 -13.80 -31.30
C ASN A 128 -29.83 -13.41 -29.99
N GLU A 129 -30.57 -13.09 -28.95
CA GLU A 129 -30.10 -12.67 -27.62
C GLU A 129 -29.11 -13.68 -26.99
N ILE A 130 -29.28 -14.98 -27.27
CA ILE A 130 -28.37 -16.03 -26.77
C ILE A 130 -26.93 -15.79 -27.20
N ILE A 131 -26.69 -15.23 -28.40
CA ILE A 131 -25.36 -14.92 -28.91
C ILE A 131 -24.73 -13.81 -28.07
N GLY A 132 -25.48 -12.75 -27.75
CA GLY A 132 -25.04 -11.65 -26.91
C GLY A 132 -24.65 -12.11 -25.50
N VAL A 133 -25.49 -12.95 -24.90
CA VAL A 133 -25.23 -13.53 -23.57
C VAL A 133 -23.99 -14.45 -23.63
N ALA A 134 -23.84 -15.27 -24.65
CA ALA A 134 -22.66 -16.12 -24.81
C ALA A 134 -21.37 -15.32 -24.95
N LEU A 135 -21.36 -14.25 -25.75
CA LEU A 135 -20.22 -13.34 -25.91
C LEU A 135 -19.89 -12.59 -24.60
N MET A 136 -20.91 -12.21 -23.84
CA MET A 136 -20.72 -11.62 -22.49
C MET A 136 -19.93 -12.57 -21.58
N PHE A 137 -20.33 -13.84 -21.48
CA PHE A 137 -19.61 -14.82 -20.66
C PHE A 137 -18.20 -15.09 -21.16
N VAL A 138 -17.98 -15.15 -22.48
CA VAL A 138 -16.64 -15.28 -23.06
C VAL A 138 -15.76 -14.07 -22.70
N SER A 139 -16.29 -12.85 -22.81
CA SER A 139 -15.58 -11.62 -22.43
C SER A 139 -15.18 -11.61 -20.94
N ILE A 140 -16.09 -12.00 -20.04
CA ILE A 140 -15.81 -12.15 -18.61
C ILE A 140 -14.71 -13.19 -18.39
N GLY A 141 -14.79 -14.35 -19.06
CA GLY A 141 -13.80 -15.41 -18.96
C GLY A 141 -12.40 -14.92 -19.37
N ILE A 142 -12.29 -14.23 -20.49
CA ILE A 142 -11.04 -13.61 -20.95
C ILE A 142 -10.55 -12.57 -19.94
N GLY A 143 -11.42 -11.70 -19.43
CA GLY A 143 -11.10 -10.69 -18.43
C GLY A 143 -10.50 -11.30 -17.16
N VAL A 144 -11.11 -12.36 -16.63
CA VAL A 144 -10.62 -13.09 -15.45
C VAL A 144 -9.27 -13.75 -15.73
N VAL A 145 -9.10 -14.40 -16.88
CA VAL A 145 -7.82 -15.01 -17.28
C VAL A 145 -6.71 -13.96 -17.33
N LEU A 146 -6.95 -12.78 -17.91
CA LEU A 146 -5.98 -11.68 -17.92
C LEU A 146 -5.61 -11.19 -16.52
N MET A 147 -6.59 -11.11 -15.62
CA MET A 147 -6.32 -10.75 -14.21
C MET A 147 -5.46 -11.79 -13.50
N VAL A 148 -5.71 -13.07 -13.72
CA VAL A 148 -4.91 -14.18 -13.16
C VAL A 148 -3.48 -14.13 -13.69
N ILE A 149 -3.32 -14.04 -15.02
CA ILE A 149 -2.01 -13.95 -15.69
C ILE A 149 -1.24 -12.71 -15.18
N SER A 150 -1.91 -11.58 -14.93
CA SER A 150 -1.25 -10.38 -14.41
C SER A 150 -0.48 -10.63 -13.12
N ASN A 151 -0.92 -11.57 -12.28
CA ASN A 151 -0.28 -11.87 -11.01
C ASN A 151 1.04 -12.63 -11.21
N THR A 152 1.15 -13.46 -12.25
CA THR A 152 2.38 -14.23 -12.54
C THR A 152 3.55 -13.32 -12.90
N PHE A 153 3.30 -12.15 -13.53
CA PHE A 153 4.35 -11.19 -13.84
C PHE A 153 5.07 -10.61 -12.63
N THR A 154 4.42 -10.61 -11.46
CA THR A 154 4.94 -10.01 -10.24
C THR A 154 5.18 -11.01 -9.11
N GLU A 155 4.93 -12.30 -9.34
CA GLU A 155 5.05 -13.34 -8.30
C GLU A 155 6.48 -13.46 -7.77
N GLN A 156 7.49 -13.45 -8.63
CA GLN A 156 8.90 -13.48 -8.24
C GLN A 156 9.33 -12.29 -7.36
N TRP A 157 8.58 -11.16 -7.41
CA TRP A 157 8.83 -9.94 -6.66
C TRP A 157 7.96 -9.80 -5.40
N ARG A 158 7.26 -10.87 -5.03
CA ARG A 158 6.37 -10.89 -3.86
C ARG A 158 7.13 -10.61 -2.56
N TYR A 159 8.42 -10.93 -2.53
CA TYR A 159 9.28 -10.64 -1.39
C TYR A 159 9.39 -9.14 -1.06
N ILE A 160 9.32 -8.24 -2.06
CA ILE A 160 9.34 -6.77 -1.85
C ILE A 160 8.18 -6.31 -0.95
N LYS A 161 7.11 -7.11 -0.88
CA LYS A 161 5.96 -6.84 -0.02
C LYS A 161 6.02 -7.54 1.34
N LYS A 162 6.81 -8.61 1.47
CA LYS A 162 6.80 -9.51 2.63
C LYS A 162 8.08 -9.47 3.46
N VAL A 163 9.19 -9.05 2.87
CA VAL A 163 10.51 -9.06 3.52
C VAL A 163 11.05 -7.64 3.63
N PRO A 164 11.70 -7.26 4.75
CA PRO A 164 12.37 -5.98 4.86
C PRO A 164 13.45 -5.87 3.80
N CYS A 165 13.30 -4.86 2.96
CA CYS A 165 14.22 -4.58 1.88
C CYS A 165 14.88 -3.21 2.09
N SER A 166 16.07 -3.03 1.55
CA SER A 166 16.77 -1.75 1.50
C SER A 166 17.24 -1.46 0.08
N ILE A 167 17.19 -0.20 -0.29
CA ILE A 167 17.63 0.33 -1.58
C ILE A 167 18.69 1.40 -1.32
N ASP A 168 19.71 1.47 -2.16
CA ASP A 168 20.77 2.47 -2.08
C ASP A 168 20.26 3.88 -2.45
N ALA A 169 21.00 4.90 -2.02
CA ALA A 169 20.63 6.30 -2.22
C ALA A 169 20.55 6.70 -3.71
N VAL A 170 21.41 6.13 -4.55
CA VAL A 170 21.43 6.40 -6.00
C VAL A 170 20.13 5.88 -6.66
N THR A 171 19.72 4.68 -6.30
CA THR A 171 18.46 4.08 -6.78
C THR A 171 17.24 4.85 -6.30
N ILE A 172 17.27 5.35 -5.05
CA ILE A 172 16.18 6.21 -4.53
C ILE A 172 16.07 7.50 -5.32
N ASP A 173 17.20 8.15 -5.64
CA ASP A 173 17.21 9.38 -6.46
C ASP A 173 16.67 9.13 -7.88
N TYR A 174 17.04 8.03 -8.49
CA TYR A 174 16.47 7.59 -9.77
C TYR A 174 14.94 7.42 -9.67
N LEU A 175 14.46 6.75 -8.61
CA LEU A 175 13.02 6.54 -8.37
C LEU A 175 12.27 7.86 -8.15
N LYS A 176 12.87 8.82 -7.41
CA LYS A 176 12.30 10.16 -7.22
C LYS A 176 12.13 10.90 -8.53
N ASN A 177 13.16 10.87 -9.38
CA ASN A 177 13.12 11.51 -10.70
C ASN A 177 12.06 10.85 -11.59
N LYS A 178 12.02 9.51 -11.66
CA LYS A 178 10.98 8.78 -12.40
C LYS A 178 9.57 9.03 -11.89
N ASN A 179 9.39 9.11 -10.58
CA ASN A 179 8.10 9.48 -9.99
C ASN A 179 7.71 10.92 -10.34
N ARG A 180 8.66 11.86 -10.33
CA ARG A 180 8.41 13.26 -10.74
C ARG A 180 7.98 13.36 -12.19
N GLU A 181 8.64 12.64 -13.10
CA GLU A 181 8.26 12.56 -14.51
C GLU A 181 6.86 11.93 -14.71
N PHE A 182 6.49 10.95 -13.86
CA PHE A 182 5.22 10.26 -13.95
C PHE A 182 4.04 11.09 -13.38
N MET A 183 4.28 11.97 -12.40
CA MET A 183 3.22 12.71 -11.70
C MET A 183 2.29 13.53 -12.61
N PRO A 184 2.77 14.27 -13.63
CA PRO A 184 1.88 14.97 -14.56
C PRO A 184 1.01 13.97 -15.36
N SER A 185 1.60 12.89 -15.86
CA SER A 185 0.86 11.84 -16.58
C SER A 185 -0.18 11.18 -15.69
N TYR A 186 0.14 10.92 -14.41
CA TYR A 186 -0.82 10.44 -13.43
C TYR A 186 -2.01 11.38 -13.29
N ALA A 187 -1.75 12.68 -13.10
CA ALA A 187 -2.81 13.68 -12.92
C ALA A 187 -3.74 13.74 -14.12
N VAL A 188 -3.19 13.75 -15.34
CA VAL A 188 -3.97 13.78 -16.58
C VAL A 188 -4.79 12.50 -16.74
N MET A 189 -4.17 11.31 -16.62
CA MET A 189 -4.88 10.04 -16.74
C MET A 189 -6.01 9.92 -15.73
N HIS A 190 -5.74 10.34 -14.48
CA HIS A 190 -6.73 10.27 -13.41
C HIS A 190 -7.89 11.24 -13.64
N ALA A 191 -7.61 12.48 -14.03
CA ALA A 191 -8.62 13.49 -14.34
C ALA A 191 -9.48 13.10 -15.56
N VAL A 192 -8.86 12.61 -16.63
CA VAL A 192 -9.59 12.12 -17.83
C VAL A 192 -10.45 10.89 -17.46
N GLY A 193 -9.94 9.98 -16.63
CA GLY A 193 -10.72 8.83 -16.16
C GLY A 193 -11.97 9.26 -15.38
N ILE A 194 -11.85 10.23 -14.48
CA ILE A 194 -12.98 10.79 -13.73
C ILE A 194 -13.95 11.49 -14.69
N LEU A 195 -13.44 12.31 -15.62
CA LEU A 195 -14.25 13.00 -16.61
C LEU A 195 -15.07 12.03 -17.44
N LEU A 196 -14.47 10.93 -17.93
CA LEU A 196 -15.18 9.89 -18.67
C LEU A 196 -16.28 9.24 -17.83
N CYS A 197 -16.05 8.97 -16.56
CA CYS A 197 -17.07 8.43 -15.65
C CYS A 197 -18.22 9.43 -15.40
N ILE A 198 -17.95 10.74 -15.38
CA ILE A 198 -18.99 11.76 -15.23
C ILE A 198 -19.78 11.91 -16.54
N LEU A 199 -19.10 11.91 -17.67
CA LEU A 199 -19.71 12.09 -18.99
C LEU A 199 -20.40 10.81 -19.52
N CYS A 200 -20.37 9.70 -18.79
CA CYS A 200 -20.95 8.44 -19.26
C CYS A 200 -22.47 8.51 -19.54
N PHE A 201 -23.18 9.47 -18.93
CA PHE A 201 -24.61 9.70 -19.16
C PHE A 201 -24.93 10.60 -20.38
N MET A 202 -23.93 11.32 -20.93
CA MET A 202 -24.12 12.22 -22.07
C MET A 202 -24.69 11.49 -23.31
N PRO A 203 -24.21 10.28 -23.68
CA PRO A 203 -24.80 9.56 -24.80
C PRO A 203 -26.28 9.28 -24.63
N ALA A 204 -26.76 8.99 -23.41
CA ALA A 204 -28.17 8.74 -23.16
C ALA A 204 -29.02 9.97 -23.51
N VAL A 205 -28.59 11.15 -23.08
CA VAL A 205 -29.29 12.42 -23.35
C VAL A 205 -29.26 12.77 -24.85
N VAL A 206 -28.13 12.55 -25.52
CA VAL A 206 -27.98 12.91 -26.95
C VAL A 206 -28.76 11.98 -27.86
N PHE A 207 -28.78 10.66 -27.57
CA PHE A 207 -29.43 9.68 -28.42
C PHE A 207 -30.94 9.63 -28.22
N ASP A 208 -31.46 10.02 -27.05
CA ASP A 208 -32.89 10.22 -26.80
C ASP A 208 -33.51 11.25 -27.75
N GLU A 209 -32.80 12.34 -28.05
CA GLU A 209 -33.21 13.36 -29.02
C GLU A 209 -33.22 12.85 -30.47
N ILE A 210 -32.34 11.90 -30.82
CA ILE A 210 -32.27 11.35 -32.18
C ILE A 210 -33.47 10.37 -32.43
N GLY A 211 -33.87 9.66 -31.39
CA GLY A 211 -34.97 8.72 -31.40
C GLY A 211 -34.74 7.46 -32.22
N GLY A 212 -35.47 6.39 -31.83
CA GLY A 212 -35.44 5.11 -32.53
C GLY A 212 -34.73 4.01 -31.76
N HIS A 213 -35.31 2.82 -31.80
CA HIS A 213 -34.86 1.64 -31.01
C HIS A 213 -33.34 1.40 -31.04
N PHE A 214 -32.71 1.53 -32.19
CA PHE A 214 -31.24 1.32 -32.31
C PHE A 214 -30.42 2.34 -31.51
N TRP A 215 -30.79 3.62 -31.54
CA TRP A 215 -30.08 4.68 -30.84
C TRP A 215 -30.33 4.63 -29.34
N ASP A 216 -31.53 4.26 -28.91
CA ASP A 216 -31.91 4.07 -27.50
C ASP A 216 -31.03 2.97 -26.88
N GLU A 217 -30.93 1.82 -27.53
CA GLU A 217 -30.05 0.72 -27.07
C GLU A 217 -28.56 1.10 -27.10
N MET A 218 -28.12 1.77 -28.15
CA MET A 218 -26.71 2.23 -28.27
C MET A 218 -26.31 3.21 -27.17
N SER A 219 -27.26 3.98 -26.63
CA SER A 219 -27.00 4.88 -25.50
C SER A 219 -26.51 4.12 -24.27
N GLY A 220 -27.15 2.98 -23.96
CA GLY A 220 -26.73 2.09 -22.88
C GLY A 220 -25.36 1.45 -23.12
N ALA A 221 -25.09 1.02 -24.36
CA ALA A 221 -23.78 0.47 -24.73
C ALA A 221 -22.65 1.49 -24.55
N MET A 222 -22.85 2.73 -24.99
CA MET A 222 -21.88 3.83 -24.85
C MET A 222 -21.56 4.15 -23.39
N LEU A 223 -22.56 4.09 -22.49
CA LEU A 223 -22.33 4.26 -21.06
C LEU A 223 -21.25 3.29 -20.54
N PHE A 224 -21.39 2.01 -20.86
CA PHE A 224 -20.40 0.99 -20.41
C PHE A 224 -19.02 1.18 -21.04
N ILE A 225 -18.94 1.72 -22.26
CA ILE A 225 -17.65 2.07 -22.90
C ILE A 225 -16.97 3.18 -22.10
N PHE A 226 -17.67 4.29 -21.84
CA PHE A 226 -17.11 5.42 -21.10
C PHE A 226 -16.67 5.01 -19.69
N VAL A 227 -17.50 4.26 -18.96
CA VAL A 227 -17.16 3.74 -17.62
C VAL A 227 -15.98 2.78 -17.69
N GLY A 228 -15.94 1.86 -18.66
CA GLY A 228 -14.85 0.89 -18.81
C GLY A 228 -13.50 1.58 -19.04
N PHE A 229 -13.42 2.53 -19.95
CA PHE A 229 -12.20 3.33 -20.17
C PHE A 229 -11.87 4.24 -19.00
N GLY A 230 -12.87 4.87 -18.37
CA GLY A 230 -12.68 5.68 -17.17
C GLY A 230 -12.06 4.87 -16.02
N VAL A 231 -12.62 3.71 -15.72
CA VAL A 231 -12.11 2.79 -14.69
C VAL A 231 -10.71 2.28 -15.05
N PHE A 232 -10.46 1.93 -16.32
CA PHE A 232 -9.13 1.54 -16.78
C PHE A 232 -8.06 2.60 -16.42
N LEU A 233 -8.31 3.86 -16.82
CA LEU A 233 -7.36 4.97 -16.56
C LEU A 233 -7.15 5.22 -15.08
N ILE A 234 -8.22 5.24 -14.27
CA ILE A 234 -8.16 5.46 -12.82
C ILE A 234 -7.37 4.33 -12.13
N VAL A 235 -7.70 3.07 -12.43
CA VAL A 235 -7.07 1.92 -11.77
C VAL A 235 -5.59 1.79 -12.18
N PHE A 236 -5.29 1.99 -13.46
CA PHE A 236 -3.92 1.93 -13.98
C PHE A 236 -3.03 3.01 -13.35
N SER A 237 -3.47 4.26 -13.38
CA SER A 237 -2.74 5.40 -12.81
C SER A 237 -2.50 5.23 -11.31
N ASN A 238 -3.53 4.83 -10.55
CA ASN A 238 -3.42 4.58 -9.11
C ASN A 238 -2.51 3.40 -8.77
N THR A 239 -2.52 2.34 -9.58
CA THR A 239 -1.65 1.18 -9.35
C THR A 239 -0.18 1.59 -9.46
N LEU A 240 0.20 2.34 -10.50
CA LEU A 240 1.57 2.81 -10.68
C LEU A 240 1.99 3.79 -9.58
N LYS A 241 1.13 4.74 -9.21
CA LYS A 241 1.39 5.68 -8.12
C LYS A 241 1.68 4.95 -6.80
N ARG A 242 0.89 3.93 -6.46
CA ARG A 242 1.11 3.12 -5.25
C ARG A 242 2.46 2.39 -5.27
N VAL A 243 2.88 1.90 -6.43
CA VAL A 243 4.18 1.23 -6.57
C VAL A 243 5.33 2.21 -6.33
N TYR A 244 5.32 3.38 -6.99
CA TYR A 244 6.35 4.40 -6.76
C TYR A 244 6.37 4.86 -5.29
N SER A 245 5.21 5.16 -4.71
CA SER A 245 5.10 5.58 -3.31
C SER A 245 5.64 4.52 -2.34
N ARG A 246 5.41 3.23 -2.61
CA ARG A 246 5.93 2.13 -1.79
C ARG A 246 7.45 1.99 -1.91
N LEU A 247 7.99 2.03 -3.14
CA LEU A 247 9.44 1.91 -3.36
C LEU A 247 10.22 3.08 -2.75
N LEU A 248 9.67 4.29 -2.80
CA LEU A 248 10.30 5.47 -2.18
C LEU A 248 10.34 5.39 -0.65
N LYS A 249 9.41 4.67 -0.04
CA LYS A 249 9.34 4.47 1.41
C LYS A 249 9.96 3.15 1.89
N ILE A 250 10.53 2.35 1.00
CA ILE A 250 10.94 0.97 1.31
C ILE A 250 11.95 0.89 2.46
N ASN A 251 12.85 1.87 2.57
CA ASN A 251 13.84 1.95 3.64
C ASN A 251 13.22 2.36 5.00
N GLU A 252 12.03 2.97 4.98
CA GLU A 252 11.30 3.43 6.17
C GLU A 252 10.28 2.39 6.63
N ILE A 253 9.92 1.43 5.76
CA ILE A 253 8.92 0.43 6.07
C ILE A 253 9.51 -0.58 7.06
N THR A 254 9.05 -0.51 8.29
CA THR A 254 9.31 -1.50 9.35
C THR A 254 8.15 -2.48 9.51
N GLU A 255 6.92 -2.04 9.19
CA GLU A 255 5.72 -2.86 9.23
C GLU A 255 5.32 -3.31 7.82
N PHE A 256 5.10 -4.60 7.67
CA PHE A 256 4.64 -5.18 6.39
C PHE A 256 3.13 -5.09 6.27
N GLU A 257 2.63 -4.97 5.02
CA GLU A 257 1.22 -5.21 4.74
C GLU A 257 0.88 -6.65 5.16
N GLU A 258 0.37 -6.79 6.37
CA GLU A 258 -0.23 -8.05 6.80
C GLU A 258 -1.37 -8.39 5.83
N THR A 259 -1.19 -9.44 5.06
CA THR A 259 -2.29 -10.02 4.29
C THR A 259 -3.36 -10.51 5.27
N ARG A 260 -4.58 -10.67 4.79
CA ARG A 260 -5.67 -11.27 5.59
C ARG A 260 -5.25 -12.61 6.23
N GLU A 261 -4.50 -13.42 5.51
CA GLU A 261 -3.94 -14.68 6.01
C GLU A 261 -2.91 -14.44 7.13
N ASP A 262 -2.05 -13.43 6.98
CA ASP A 262 -1.05 -13.08 7.99
C ASP A 262 -1.74 -12.58 9.28
N LYS A 263 -2.83 -11.78 9.15
CA LYS A 263 -3.65 -11.34 10.29
C LYS A 263 -4.31 -12.50 11.04
N ILE A 264 -4.79 -13.50 10.31
CA ILE A 264 -5.39 -14.70 10.91
C ILE A 264 -4.31 -15.59 11.52
N ASN A 265 -3.18 -15.78 10.84
CA ASN A 265 -2.06 -16.60 11.33
C ASN A 265 -1.35 -15.98 12.54
N GLY A 266 -1.39 -14.63 12.67
CA GLY A 266 -0.88 -13.90 13.83
C GLY A 266 -1.68 -14.15 15.12
N ILE A 267 -2.89 -14.71 15.03
CA ILE A 267 -3.71 -15.06 16.21
C ILE A 267 -3.13 -16.33 16.86
N LYS A 268 -2.67 -16.22 18.11
CA LYS A 268 -2.06 -17.32 18.85
C LYS A 268 -3.08 -18.39 19.27
N ASP A 269 -4.33 -17.98 19.53
CA ASP A 269 -5.39 -18.92 19.92
C ASP A 269 -5.83 -19.77 18.71
N PRO A 270 -5.58 -21.11 18.71
CA PRO A 270 -5.86 -21.96 17.56
C PRO A 270 -7.35 -22.07 17.25
N LYS A 271 -8.22 -21.93 18.25
CA LYS A 271 -9.69 -21.98 18.07
C LYS A 271 -10.18 -20.74 17.32
N VAL A 272 -9.74 -19.55 17.74
CA VAL A 272 -10.11 -18.28 17.10
C VAL A 272 -9.57 -18.25 15.67
N ARG A 273 -8.34 -18.70 15.45
CA ARG A 273 -7.73 -18.78 14.12
C ARG A 273 -8.52 -19.69 13.17
N ALA A 274 -8.94 -20.87 13.63
CA ALA A 274 -9.75 -21.78 12.82
C ALA A 274 -11.11 -21.18 12.44
N VAL A 275 -11.80 -20.55 13.39
CA VAL A 275 -13.08 -19.86 13.13
C VAL A 275 -12.90 -18.72 12.12
N MET A 276 -11.85 -17.90 12.26
CA MET A 276 -11.59 -16.79 11.36
C MET A 276 -11.19 -17.25 9.96
N ALA A 277 -10.55 -18.39 9.80
CA ALA A 277 -10.24 -18.98 8.50
C ALA A 277 -11.51 -19.36 7.71
N CYS A 278 -12.51 -19.91 8.41
CA CYS A 278 -13.80 -20.33 7.83
C CYS A 278 -14.85 -19.20 7.78
N TYR A 279 -14.56 -18.03 8.35
CA TYR A 279 -15.55 -16.95 8.51
C TYR A 279 -16.21 -16.53 7.20
N TRP A 280 -15.42 -16.22 6.17
CA TRP A 280 -15.97 -15.73 4.90
C TRP A 280 -16.75 -16.78 4.09
N PRO A 281 -16.34 -18.02 3.99
CA PRO A 281 -17.19 -19.06 3.43
C PRO A 281 -18.54 -19.18 4.14
N ILE A 282 -18.57 -19.12 5.48
CA ILE A 282 -19.81 -19.18 6.26
C ILE A 282 -20.69 -17.96 5.96
N VAL A 283 -20.15 -16.76 5.97
CA VAL A 283 -20.89 -15.53 5.62
C VAL A 283 -21.47 -15.61 4.21
N THR A 284 -20.71 -16.13 3.25
CA THR A 284 -21.18 -16.32 1.87
C THR A 284 -22.34 -17.29 1.81
N CYS A 285 -22.27 -18.43 2.51
CA CYS A 285 -23.36 -19.37 2.60
C CYS A 285 -24.62 -18.76 3.23
N ILE A 286 -24.48 -18.03 4.34
CA ILE A 286 -25.62 -17.32 4.97
C ILE A 286 -26.24 -16.32 4.01
N TYR A 287 -25.39 -15.50 3.33
CA TYR A 287 -25.86 -14.53 2.34
C TYR A 287 -26.68 -15.22 1.22
N LEU A 288 -26.17 -16.29 0.64
CA LEU A 288 -26.84 -17.02 -0.42
C LEU A 288 -28.15 -17.65 0.08
N CYS A 289 -28.13 -18.32 1.24
CA CYS A 289 -29.33 -18.91 1.83
C CYS A 289 -30.41 -17.84 2.05
N VAL A 290 -30.07 -16.72 2.68
CA VAL A 290 -31.04 -15.63 2.93
C VAL A 290 -31.56 -15.08 1.62
N SER A 291 -30.67 -14.81 0.64
CA SER A 291 -31.06 -14.22 -0.65
C SER A 291 -31.97 -15.13 -1.46
N PHE A 292 -31.71 -16.45 -1.49
CA PHE A 292 -32.57 -17.41 -2.21
C PHE A 292 -33.88 -17.71 -1.49
N LEU A 293 -33.90 -17.74 -0.15
CA LEU A 293 -35.13 -18.01 0.60
C LEU A 293 -36.09 -16.81 0.64
N THR A 294 -35.53 -15.59 0.69
CA THR A 294 -36.35 -14.37 0.81
C THR A 294 -36.59 -13.66 -0.53
N PHE A 295 -35.82 -13.98 -1.58
CA PHE A 295 -35.78 -13.25 -2.86
C PHE A 295 -35.48 -11.74 -2.71
N ALA A 296 -35.04 -11.28 -1.52
CA ALA A 296 -34.81 -9.88 -1.18
C ALA A 296 -33.37 -9.46 -1.44
N TRP A 297 -32.86 -9.67 -2.66
CA TRP A 297 -31.47 -9.38 -3.06
C TRP A 297 -31.07 -7.93 -2.80
N HIS A 298 -32.02 -7.00 -2.92
CA HIS A 298 -31.80 -5.56 -2.71
C HIS A 298 -31.49 -5.18 -1.24
N ILE A 299 -31.80 -6.06 -0.27
CA ILE A 299 -31.53 -5.83 1.16
C ILE A 299 -30.42 -6.76 1.65
N SER A 300 -30.35 -7.98 1.14
CA SER A 300 -29.41 -9.01 1.64
C SER A 300 -27.93 -8.64 1.46
N TRP A 301 -27.59 -7.72 0.54
CA TRP A 301 -26.22 -7.23 0.38
C TRP A 301 -25.67 -6.52 1.64
N LEU A 302 -26.55 -6.04 2.55
CA LEU A 302 -26.14 -5.45 3.82
C LEU A 302 -25.38 -6.44 4.72
N ILE A 303 -25.52 -7.74 4.49
CA ILE A 303 -24.75 -8.77 5.22
C ILE A 303 -23.24 -8.55 5.06
N TRP A 304 -22.76 -8.08 3.90
CA TRP A 304 -21.36 -7.90 3.64
C TRP A 304 -20.67 -6.81 4.50
N PRO A 305 -21.17 -5.56 4.56
CA PRO A 305 -20.57 -4.54 5.42
C PRO A 305 -20.69 -4.90 6.91
N ILE A 306 -21.77 -5.52 7.35
CA ILE A 306 -21.93 -5.98 8.75
C ILE A 306 -20.89 -7.07 9.06
N ALA A 307 -20.75 -8.06 8.18
CA ALA A 307 -19.76 -9.12 8.35
C ALA A 307 -18.33 -8.57 8.35
N ALA A 308 -18.02 -7.59 7.50
CA ALA A 308 -16.71 -6.95 7.50
C ALA A 308 -16.39 -6.21 8.82
N ALA A 309 -17.37 -5.52 9.38
CA ALA A 309 -17.24 -4.87 10.69
C ALA A 309 -17.01 -5.90 11.80
N VAL A 310 -17.81 -6.97 11.86
CA VAL A 310 -17.64 -8.06 12.85
C VAL A 310 -16.27 -8.70 12.72
N PHE A 311 -15.80 -9.00 11.51
CA PHE A 311 -14.49 -9.58 11.25
C PHE A 311 -13.35 -8.70 11.83
N THR A 312 -13.43 -7.39 11.59
CA THR A 312 -12.43 -6.43 12.07
C THR A 312 -12.44 -6.32 13.60
N CYS A 313 -13.64 -6.29 14.20
CA CYS A 313 -13.80 -6.26 15.66
C CYS A 313 -13.20 -7.51 16.32
N VAL A 314 -13.49 -8.71 15.80
CA VAL A 314 -12.96 -9.97 16.38
C VAL A 314 -11.43 -10.01 16.34
N ILE A 315 -10.81 -9.56 15.24
CA ILE A 315 -9.34 -9.47 15.14
C ILE A 315 -8.80 -8.48 16.17
N ALA A 316 -9.40 -7.29 16.28
CA ALA A 316 -8.97 -6.27 17.23
C ALA A 316 -9.05 -6.75 18.68
N PHE A 317 -10.16 -7.37 19.08
CA PHE A 317 -10.32 -7.95 20.40
C PHE A 317 -9.33 -9.09 20.68
N SER A 318 -9.05 -9.95 19.69
CA SER A 318 -8.06 -11.02 19.86
C SER A 318 -6.66 -10.46 20.09
N LYS A 319 -6.25 -9.43 19.37
CA LYS A 319 -4.95 -8.76 19.55
C LYS A 319 -4.86 -8.08 20.92
N ALA A 320 -5.87 -7.30 21.32
CA ALA A 320 -5.92 -6.64 22.63
C ALA A 320 -5.83 -7.63 23.81
N LYS A 321 -6.53 -8.76 23.72
CA LYS A 321 -6.47 -9.81 24.75
C LYS A 321 -5.09 -10.50 24.85
N GLU A 322 -4.38 -10.59 23.75
CA GLU A 322 -3.02 -11.14 23.73
C GLU A 322 -2.01 -10.17 24.33
N GLU A 323 -2.13 -8.88 24.05
CA GLU A 323 -1.31 -7.82 24.65
C GLU A 323 -1.51 -7.75 26.17
N GLU A 324 -2.75 -7.84 26.66
CA GLU A 324 -3.04 -7.89 28.09
C GLU A 324 -2.43 -9.10 28.77
N LYS A 325 -2.48 -10.29 28.11
CA LYS A 325 -1.84 -11.51 28.64
C LYS A 325 -0.31 -11.40 28.64
N ALA A 326 0.29 -10.75 27.65
CA ALA A 326 1.73 -10.54 27.59
C ALA A 326 2.20 -9.57 28.69
N SER A 327 1.46 -8.48 28.94
CA SER A 327 1.72 -7.54 30.03
C SER A 327 1.66 -8.24 31.40
N LYS A 328 0.58 -8.95 31.69
CA LYS A 328 0.43 -9.70 32.97
C LYS A 328 1.52 -10.76 33.20
N LYS A 329 2.06 -11.34 32.13
CA LYS A 329 3.15 -12.33 32.24
C LYS A 329 4.50 -11.65 32.49
N SER A 330 4.70 -10.44 31.96
CA SER A 330 5.88 -9.62 32.25
C SER A 330 5.89 -9.15 33.72
N ASP A 331 4.76 -8.63 34.19
CA ASP A 331 4.62 -8.19 35.59
C ASP A 331 4.85 -9.33 36.60
N LYS A 332 4.33 -10.52 36.30
CA LYS A 332 4.53 -11.70 37.14
C LYS A 332 5.99 -12.16 37.21
N LYS A 333 6.74 -12.04 36.09
CA LYS A 333 8.17 -12.36 36.08
C LYS A 333 9.01 -11.40 36.95
N ILE A 334 8.62 -10.14 36.98
CA ILE A 334 9.30 -9.13 37.82
C ILE A 334 9.09 -9.44 39.33
N TYR A 335 7.87 -9.86 39.72
CA TYR A 335 7.59 -10.24 41.12
C TYR A 335 8.17 -11.59 41.56
N ASP A 336 8.49 -12.50 40.64
CA ASP A 336 9.10 -13.80 40.94
C ASP A 336 10.65 -13.71 41.01
N GLU A 337 11.27 -12.58 40.60
CA GLU A 337 12.72 -12.31 40.64
C GLU A 337 13.15 -11.36 41.80
N GLU A 338 12.19 -10.83 42.59
CA GLU A 338 12.43 -10.14 43.89
C GLU A 338 12.27 -11.10 45.07
#